data_ba36da970df70e513187b5ffd269211f
#
_entry.id   ba36da970df70e513187b5ffd269211f
#
_cell.length_a   1.000
_cell.length_b   1.000
_cell.length_c   1.000
_cell.angle_alpha   90.00
_cell.angle_beta   90.00
_cell.angle_gamma   90.00
#
_symmetry.space_group_name_H-M   'P 1'
#
loop_
_entity.id
_entity.type
_entity.pdbx_description
1 polymer ?
#
loop_
_entity_poly.entity_id
_entity_poly.type
_entity_poly.pdbx_seq_one_letter_code
_entity_poly.pdbx_strand_id
1 'polypeptide(L)'
;QAWKWQSTGVDGYTIEPCEKDTVGTDIIMHIKPDTEEEKDEYSQYLREYPLYKLVKKYSDYIRFPIRMLMPHPELKEGSTQENPEYEEKFEWETLNSMVPLWQRKKADVKKEEYDEFYQQRFADSQPPLSVITVSAEGVVTYKALLFIPEKAPLRYYSEEFEGGLQLYSAG
;
A
#
# COMPACT_ATOMS: atom_id res chain seq x y z
N GLN A 1 11.38 -31.06 0.61
CA GLN A 1 12.80 -30.66 0.55
C GLN A 1 12.87 -29.17 0.39
N ALA A 2 13.64 -28.47 1.22
CA ALA A 2 13.86 -27.02 1.14
C ALA A 2 15.29 -26.72 0.70
N TRP A 3 15.46 -25.55 0.09
CA TRP A 3 16.74 -25.06 -0.40
C TRP A 3 16.98 -23.64 0.11
N LYS A 4 18.20 -23.35 0.51
CA LYS A 4 18.65 -22.02 0.88
C LYS A 4 19.50 -21.44 -0.26
N TRP A 5 19.05 -20.34 -0.82
CA TRP A 5 19.80 -19.53 -1.75
C TRP A 5 20.37 -18.31 -1.02
N GLN A 6 21.62 -18.00 -1.22
CA GLN A 6 22.29 -16.87 -0.60
C GLN A 6 23.20 -16.16 -1.59
N SER A 7 23.16 -14.83 -1.61
CA SER A 7 24.04 -13.98 -2.41
C SER A 7 24.37 -12.68 -1.69
N THR A 8 25.55 -12.15 -1.91
CA THR A 8 25.94 -10.79 -1.51
C THR A 8 25.54 -9.72 -2.53
N GLY A 9 25.03 -10.17 -3.70
CA GLY A 9 24.63 -9.28 -4.80
C GLY A 9 25.74 -9.00 -5.82
N VAL A 10 27.01 -9.26 -5.51
CA VAL A 10 28.14 -8.93 -6.36
C VAL A 10 28.83 -10.18 -6.93
N ASP A 11 29.10 -11.19 -6.11
CA ASP A 11 30.02 -12.30 -6.44
C ASP A 11 29.30 -13.63 -6.71
N GLY A 12 28.07 -13.59 -7.25
CA GLY A 12 27.31 -14.80 -7.52
C GLY A 12 26.45 -15.22 -6.33
N TYR A 13 26.15 -16.54 -6.27
CA TYR A 13 25.26 -17.08 -5.26
C TYR A 13 25.66 -18.51 -4.87
N THR A 14 25.17 -18.95 -3.72
CA THR A 14 25.24 -20.35 -3.27
C THR A 14 23.85 -20.94 -3.14
N ILE A 15 23.71 -22.23 -3.42
CA ILE A 15 22.50 -23.01 -3.14
C ILE A 15 22.88 -24.23 -2.35
N GLU A 16 22.22 -24.46 -1.24
CA GLU A 16 22.41 -25.62 -0.36
C GLU A 16 21.08 -26.17 0.13
N PRO A 17 20.98 -27.50 0.35
CA PRO A 17 19.80 -28.05 0.99
C PRO A 17 19.67 -27.51 2.41
N CYS A 18 18.43 -27.29 2.86
CA CYS A 18 18.17 -26.88 4.24
C CYS A 18 16.92 -27.57 4.79
N GLU A 19 16.69 -27.44 6.09
CA GLU A 19 15.48 -27.86 6.76
C GLU A 19 14.52 -26.68 6.89
N LYS A 20 13.25 -26.89 6.65
CA LYS A 20 12.17 -25.93 6.81
C LYS A 20 10.90 -26.66 7.22
N ASP A 21 10.34 -26.28 8.34
CA ASP A 21 9.17 -26.94 8.94
C ASP A 21 7.86 -26.59 8.23
N THR A 22 7.81 -25.44 7.56
CA THR A 22 6.61 -24.93 6.88
C THR A 22 6.82 -24.80 5.39
N VAL A 23 5.75 -24.96 4.61
CA VAL A 23 5.76 -24.64 3.18
C VAL A 23 5.80 -23.15 2.97
N GLY A 24 6.48 -22.74 1.89
CA GLY A 24 6.61 -21.33 1.53
C GLY A 24 8.07 -20.89 1.36
N THR A 25 8.28 -19.61 1.13
CA THR A 25 9.59 -19.00 0.91
C THR A 25 9.82 -17.90 1.95
N ASP A 26 10.97 -17.95 2.62
CA ASP A 26 11.43 -16.87 3.49
C ASP A 26 12.47 -16.06 2.71
N ILE A 27 12.29 -14.75 2.65
CA ILE A 27 13.22 -13.83 2.02
C ILE A 27 13.79 -12.92 3.11
N ILE A 28 15.09 -13.04 3.33
CA ILE A 28 15.82 -12.26 4.34
C ILE A 28 16.79 -11.35 3.62
N MET A 29 16.66 -10.04 3.81
CA MET A 29 17.53 -9.05 3.20
C MET A 29 18.24 -8.22 4.26
N HIS A 30 19.56 -8.13 4.16
CA HIS A 30 20.33 -7.19 4.95
C HIS A 30 20.33 -5.82 4.27
N ILE A 31 19.77 -4.83 4.95
CA ILE A 31 19.68 -3.47 4.44
C ILE A 31 21.00 -2.75 4.75
N LYS A 32 21.45 -1.89 3.82
CA LYS A 32 22.63 -1.06 4.02
C LYS A 32 22.43 -0.13 5.23
N PRO A 33 23.50 0.21 5.96
CA PRO A 33 23.43 1.25 6.99
C PRO A 33 23.15 2.61 6.35
N ASP A 34 22.49 3.47 7.10
CA ASP A 34 22.31 4.87 6.70
C ASP A 34 23.67 5.57 6.64
N THR A 35 23.85 6.44 5.65
CA THR A 35 25.08 7.24 5.49
C THR A 35 24.72 8.72 5.44
N GLU A 36 25.52 9.55 6.12
CA GLU A 36 25.34 11.00 6.11
C GLU A 36 25.66 11.62 4.73
N GLU A 37 26.56 11.01 3.98
CA GLU A 37 27.03 11.49 2.69
C GLU A 37 26.01 11.32 1.57
N GLU A 38 25.26 10.22 1.56
CA GLU A 38 24.33 9.86 0.48
C GLU A 38 22.90 10.36 0.75
N LYS A 39 22.60 10.86 1.96
CA LYS A 39 21.23 11.22 2.40
C LYS A 39 20.24 10.06 2.27
N ASP A 40 20.72 8.85 2.13
CA ASP A 40 19.90 7.66 2.00
C ASP A 40 19.53 7.12 3.38
N GLU A 41 18.26 7.16 3.70
CA GLU A 41 17.70 6.62 4.93
C GLU A 41 17.20 5.20 4.69
N TYR A 42 18.10 4.23 4.54
CA TYR A 42 17.76 2.82 4.34
C TYR A 42 17.01 2.23 5.53
N SER A 43 17.28 2.69 6.74
CA SER A 43 16.61 2.27 7.97
C SER A 43 15.09 2.52 7.95
N GLN A 44 14.60 3.43 7.09
CA GLN A 44 13.17 3.64 6.93
C GLN A 44 12.41 2.34 6.53
N TYR A 45 13.07 1.44 5.80
CA TYR A 45 12.49 0.17 5.38
C TYR A 45 12.44 -0.90 6.50
N LEU A 46 12.89 -0.56 7.70
CA LEU A 46 12.72 -1.36 8.91
C LEU A 46 11.54 -0.89 9.77
N ARG A 47 10.83 0.15 9.33
CA ARG A 47 9.69 0.72 10.06
C ARG A 47 8.37 0.38 9.36
N GLU A 48 7.33 0.14 10.13
CA GLU A 48 6.03 -0.33 9.66
C GLU A 48 5.35 0.67 8.71
N TYR A 49 5.30 1.93 9.10
CA TYR A 49 4.58 2.95 8.34
C TYR A 49 5.18 3.26 6.95
N PRO A 50 6.50 3.39 6.76
CA PRO A 50 7.11 3.47 5.43
C PRO A 50 6.84 2.25 4.56
N LEU A 51 6.88 1.04 5.13
CA LEU A 51 6.54 -0.19 4.43
C LEU A 51 5.06 -0.22 4.03
N TYR A 52 4.16 0.17 4.92
CA TYR A 52 2.74 0.33 4.60
C TYR A 52 2.54 1.25 3.39
N LYS A 53 3.17 2.43 3.37
CA LYS A 53 3.10 3.36 2.22
C LYS A 53 3.64 2.74 0.94
N LEU A 54 4.72 1.98 1.03
CA LEU A 54 5.33 1.29 -0.11
C LEU A 54 4.36 0.26 -0.70
N VAL A 55 3.74 -0.57 0.15
CA VAL A 55 2.74 -1.55 -0.26
C VAL A 55 1.54 -0.86 -0.92
N LYS A 56 1.01 0.19 -0.31
CA LYS A 56 -0.09 0.98 -0.88
C LYS A 56 0.24 1.58 -2.24
N LYS A 57 1.48 2.04 -2.41
CA LYS A 57 1.90 2.70 -3.65
C LYS A 57 2.11 1.71 -4.81
N TYR A 58 2.74 0.56 -4.54
CA TYR A 58 3.24 -0.32 -5.59
C TYR A 58 2.54 -1.68 -5.65
N SER A 59 1.91 -2.12 -4.57
CA SER A 59 1.43 -3.48 -4.41
C SER A 59 -0.02 -3.58 -3.93
N ASP A 60 -0.76 -2.46 -3.95
CA ASP A 60 -2.11 -2.42 -3.38
C ASP A 60 -3.07 -3.40 -4.05
N TYR A 61 -2.89 -3.67 -5.34
CA TYR A 61 -3.78 -4.52 -6.12
C TYR A 61 -3.21 -5.92 -6.45
N ILE A 62 -2.18 -6.34 -5.73
CA ILE A 62 -1.74 -7.74 -5.78
C ILE A 62 -2.85 -8.62 -5.21
N ARG A 63 -3.21 -9.69 -5.93
CA ARG A 63 -4.35 -10.58 -5.60
C ARG A 63 -4.20 -11.33 -4.27
N PHE A 64 -3.00 -11.40 -3.74
CA PHE A 64 -2.70 -12.10 -2.49
C PHE A 64 -2.59 -11.08 -1.36
N PRO A 65 -3.07 -11.42 -0.14
CA PRO A 65 -2.95 -10.52 0.99
C PRO A 65 -1.49 -10.35 1.39
N ILE A 66 -1.05 -9.09 1.46
CA ILE A 66 0.22 -8.69 2.05
C ILE A 66 -0.06 -8.34 3.49
N ARG A 67 0.47 -9.11 4.43
CA ARG A 67 0.18 -8.95 5.86
C ARG A 67 1.43 -8.52 6.61
N MET A 68 1.24 -7.66 7.60
CA MET A 68 2.30 -7.19 8.48
C MET A 68 1.76 -7.01 9.89
N LEU A 69 2.61 -7.17 10.89
CA LEU A 69 2.31 -6.79 12.27
C LEU A 69 2.35 -5.27 12.38
N MET A 70 1.19 -4.67 12.69
CA MET A 70 1.07 -3.22 12.85
C MET A 70 0.85 -2.87 14.33
N PRO A 71 1.53 -1.81 14.81
CA PRO A 71 1.32 -1.34 16.19
C PRO A 71 0.00 -0.56 16.28
N HIS A 72 -0.81 -0.93 17.26
CA HIS A 72 -2.03 -0.21 17.64
C HIS A 72 -1.90 0.32 19.07
N PRO A 73 -2.17 1.60 19.30
CA PRO A 73 -2.22 2.12 20.65
C PRO A 73 -3.47 1.58 21.36
N GLU A 74 -3.30 0.79 22.39
CA GLU A 74 -4.37 0.31 23.28
C GLU A 74 -4.25 0.95 24.66
N LEU A 75 -5.37 1.31 25.27
CA LEU A 75 -5.38 1.83 26.64
C LEU A 75 -4.94 0.74 27.61
N LYS A 76 -3.94 1.02 28.44
CA LYS A 76 -3.52 0.11 29.49
C LYS A 76 -4.64 -0.16 30.49
N GLU A 77 -4.73 -1.39 30.99
CA GLU A 77 -5.63 -1.73 32.07
C GLU A 77 -5.33 -0.86 33.30
N GLY A 78 -6.38 -0.22 33.84
CA GLY A 78 -6.26 0.70 34.99
C GLY A 78 -5.99 2.17 34.64
N SER A 79 -5.86 2.49 33.36
CA SER A 79 -5.79 3.86 32.87
C SER A 79 -7.12 4.59 33.08
N THR A 80 -7.06 5.87 33.48
CA THR A 80 -8.25 6.72 33.68
C THR A 80 -8.41 7.73 32.58
N GLN A 81 -9.62 8.26 32.36
CA GLN A 81 -9.85 9.31 31.34
C GLN A 81 -9.06 10.60 31.62
N GLU A 82 -8.70 10.85 32.87
CA GLU A 82 -7.92 12.03 33.26
C GLU A 82 -6.40 11.83 33.03
N ASN A 83 -5.93 10.58 33.00
CA ASN A 83 -4.52 10.25 32.74
C ASN A 83 -4.44 8.98 31.89
N PRO A 84 -4.69 9.06 30.56
CA PRO A 84 -4.67 7.92 29.65
C PRO A 84 -3.24 7.45 29.41
N GLU A 85 -2.92 6.22 29.78
CA GLU A 85 -1.68 5.54 29.43
C GLU A 85 -1.97 4.55 28.29
N TYR A 86 -1.15 4.58 27.26
CA TYR A 86 -1.26 3.69 26.10
C TYR A 86 -0.10 2.70 26.08
N GLU A 87 -0.37 1.50 25.60
CA GLU A 87 0.65 0.52 25.22
C GLU A 87 0.46 0.13 23.76
N GLU A 88 1.54 -0.28 23.13
CA GLU A 88 1.51 -0.75 21.75
C GLU A 88 1.16 -2.23 21.70
N LYS A 89 0.06 -2.56 21.06
CA LYS A 89 -0.33 -3.92 20.75
C LYS A 89 -0.13 -4.20 19.27
N PHE A 90 0.56 -5.28 18.97
CA PHE A 90 0.83 -5.66 17.58
C PHE A 90 -0.22 -6.63 17.08
N GLU A 91 -0.89 -6.27 15.97
CA GLU A 91 -1.88 -7.11 15.33
C GLU A 91 -1.57 -7.32 13.84
N TRP A 92 -1.92 -8.52 13.33
CA TRP A 92 -1.75 -8.82 11.91
C TRP A 92 -2.79 -8.10 11.07
N GLU A 93 -2.35 -7.18 10.25
CA GLU A 93 -3.19 -6.48 9.27
C GLU A 93 -2.89 -6.90 7.84
N THR A 94 -3.92 -6.86 7.00
CA THR A 94 -3.76 -6.94 5.55
C THR A 94 -3.62 -5.52 5.01
N LEU A 95 -2.44 -5.23 4.46
CA LEU A 95 -2.07 -3.87 4.04
C LEU A 95 -2.64 -3.49 2.68
N ASN A 96 -2.80 -4.44 1.76
CA ASN A 96 -3.23 -4.18 0.40
C ASN A 96 -4.72 -4.44 0.19
N SER A 97 -5.29 -3.73 -0.78
CA SER A 97 -6.71 -3.81 -1.12
C SER A 97 -7.08 -5.00 -2.00
N MET A 98 -6.10 -5.65 -2.64
CA MET A 98 -6.21 -6.80 -3.53
C MET A 98 -7.08 -6.57 -4.77
N VAL A 99 -8.30 -6.08 -4.60
CA VAL A 99 -9.24 -5.83 -5.69
C VAL A 99 -9.52 -4.34 -5.80
N PRO A 100 -9.13 -3.70 -6.91
CA PRO A 100 -9.37 -2.29 -7.11
C PRO A 100 -10.86 -1.96 -7.21
N LEU A 101 -11.27 -0.78 -6.73
CA LEU A 101 -12.66 -0.32 -6.73
C LEU A 101 -13.32 -0.38 -8.11
N TRP A 102 -12.59 -0.05 -9.18
CA TRP A 102 -13.12 -0.08 -10.55
C TRP A 102 -13.36 -1.50 -11.09
N GLN A 103 -12.81 -2.53 -10.46
CA GLN A 103 -13.09 -3.93 -10.83
C GLN A 103 -14.29 -4.50 -10.09
N ARG A 104 -14.67 -3.93 -8.94
CA ARG A 104 -15.84 -4.34 -8.17
C ARG A 104 -17.14 -3.94 -8.89
N LYS A 105 -18.21 -4.68 -8.64
CA LYS A 105 -19.52 -4.29 -9.17
C LYS A 105 -19.98 -3.01 -8.47
N LYS A 106 -20.55 -2.07 -9.24
CA LYS A 106 -21.02 -0.79 -8.70
C LYS A 106 -22.00 -0.95 -7.53
N ALA A 107 -22.82 -2.00 -7.55
CA ALA A 107 -23.79 -2.29 -6.50
C ALA A 107 -23.14 -2.73 -5.16
N ASP A 108 -21.88 -3.20 -5.22
CA ASP A 108 -21.15 -3.72 -4.06
C ASP A 108 -20.21 -2.68 -3.44
N VAL A 109 -20.17 -1.46 -4.00
CA VAL A 109 -19.30 -0.37 -3.52
C VAL A 109 -20.18 0.75 -3.00
N LYS A 110 -19.98 1.12 -1.75
CA LYS A 110 -20.68 2.23 -1.11
C LYS A 110 -20.09 3.57 -1.54
N LYS A 111 -20.88 4.63 -1.41
CA LYS A 111 -20.43 6.00 -1.74
C LYS A 111 -19.20 6.40 -0.91
N GLU A 112 -19.22 6.05 0.36
CA GLU A 112 -18.16 6.36 1.31
C GLU A 112 -16.82 5.75 0.89
N GLU A 113 -16.81 4.55 0.32
CA GLU A 113 -15.59 3.89 -0.19
C GLU A 113 -14.98 4.65 -1.39
N TYR A 114 -15.83 5.22 -2.27
CA TYR A 114 -15.36 6.07 -3.36
C TYR A 114 -14.79 7.41 -2.84
N ASP A 115 -15.47 7.99 -1.84
CA ASP A 115 -15.07 9.26 -1.25
C ASP A 115 -13.71 9.11 -0.53
N GLU A 116 -13.54 8.07 0.28
CA GLU A 116 -12.27 7.74 0.96
C GLU A 116 -11.15 7.45 -0.04
N PHE A 117 -11.44 6.65 -1.06
CA PHE A 117 -10.46 6.35 -2.11
C PHE A 117 -9.98 7.63 -2.79
N TYR A 118 -10.90 8.53 -3.16
CA TYR A 118 -10.58 9.80 -3.79
C TYR A 118 -9.71 10.66 -2.87
N GLN A 119 -10.13 10.86 -1.63
CA GLN A 119 -9.41 11.69 -0.66
C GLN A 119 -7.98 11.17 -0.41
N GLN A 120 -7.82 9.87 -0.24
CA GLN A 120 -6.50 9.27 -0.03
C GLN A 120 -5.63 9.34 -1.28
N ARG A 121 -6.21 9.09 -2.45
CA ARG A 121 -5.45 9.01 -3.70
C ARG A 121 -4.98 10.34 -4.21
N PHE A 122 -5.82 11.36 -4.08
CA PHE A 122 -5.57 12.71 -4.57
C PHE A 122 -5.16 13.70 -3.48
N ALA A 123 -5.04 13.22 -2.22
CA ALA A 123 -4.74 14.04 -1.04
C ALA A 123 -5.67 15.25 -0.90
N ASP A 124 -6.95 15.07 -1.24
CA ASP A 124 -8.00 16.06 -1.09
C ASP A 124 -8.74 15.82 0.23
N SER A 125 -8.98 16.89 0.98
CA SER A 125 -9.73 16.81 2.24
C SER A 125 -11.24 16.73 2.04
N GLN A 126 -11.73 17.07 0.83
CA GLN A 126 -13.15 17.03 0.50
C GLN A 126 -13.48 15.82 -0.37
N PRO A 127 -14.69 15.27 -0.23
CA PRO A 127 -15.15 14.22 -1.13
C PRO A 127 -15.35 14.78 -2.55
N PRO A 128 -15.33 13.92 -3.59
CA PRO A 128 -15.57 14.36 -4.96
C PRO A 128 -17.04 14.79 -5.13
N LEU A 129 -17.27 15.77 -5.99
CA LEU A 129 -18.62 16.21 -6.40
C LEU A 129 -19.37 15.07 -7.09
N SER A 130 -18.68 14.27 -7.91
CA SER A 130 -19.27 13.16 -8.63
C SER A 130 -18.24 12.07 -8.92
N VAL A 131 -18.74 10.84 -8.98
CA VAL A 131 -17.96 9.65 -9.35
C VAL A 131 -18.60 8.99 -10.55
N ILE A 132 -17.83 8.79 -11.61
CA ILE A 132 -18.27 8.16 -12.85
C ILE A 132 -17.57 6.80 -12.98
N THR A 133 -18.35 5.74 -13.03
CA THR A 133 -17.85 4.38 -13.28
C THR A 133 -18.14 4.00 -14.73
N VAL A 134 -17.11 3.54 -15.44
CA VAL A 134 -17.23 3.09 -16.83
C VAL A 134 -16.84 1.63 -16.91
N SER A 135 -17.64 0.85 -17.63
CA SER A 135 -17.29 -0.52 -18.04
C SER A 135 -17.59 -0.63 -19.53
N ALA A 136 -16.55 -0.79 -20.31
CA ALA A 136 -16.66 -0.95 -21.77
C ALA A 136 -16.16 -2.34 -22.16
N GLU A 137 -16.98 -3.03 -22.97
CA GLU A 137 -16.68 -4.32 -23.53
C GLU A 137 -16.71 -4.21 -25.06
N GLY A 138 -15.63 -4.62 -25.72
CA GLY A 138 -15.52 -4.51 -27.16
C GLY A 138 -14.15 -4.99 -27.65
N VAL A 139 -13.63 -4.39 -28.70
CA VAL A 139 -12.28 -4.66 -29.22
C VAL A 139 -11.22 -4.41 -28.13
N VAL A 140 -11.47 -3.40 -27.30
CA VAL A 140 -10.71 -3.14 -26.08
C VAL A 140 -11.69 -3.16 -24.92
N THR A 141 -11.43 -4.03 -23.95
CA THR A 141 -12.21 -4.09 -22.70
C THR A 141 -11.49 -3.29 -21.63
N TYR A 142 -12.18 -2.33 -21.04
CA TYR A 142 -11.61 -1.55 -19.95
C TYR A 142 -12.66 -1.15 -18.92
N LYS A 143 -12.19 -0.90 -17.71
CA LYS A 143 -12.98 -0.31 -16.64
C LYS A 143 -12.30 0.97 -16.19
N ALA A 144 -13.07 2.01 -15.95
CA ALA A 144 -12.54 3.28 -15.47
C ALA A 144 -13.35 3.81 -14.30
N LEU A 145 -12.65 4.51 -13.43
CA LEU A 145 -13.19 5.26 -12.31
C LEU A 145 -12.71 6.69 -12.44
N LEU A 146 -13.63 7.61 -12.65
CA LEU A 146 -13.34 9.03 -12.86
C LEU A 146 -13.98 9.83 -11.73
N PHE A 147 -13.26 10.81 -11.25
CA PHE A 147 -13.71 11.70 -10.17
C PHE A 147 -13.77 13.13 -10.67
N ILE A 148 -14.84 13.83 -10.28
CA ILE A 148 -14.97 15.26 -10.49
C ILE A 148 -14.77 15.91 -9.12
N PRO A 149 -13.68 16.67 -8.90
CA PRO A 149 -13.46 17.34 -7.62
C PRO A 149 -14.49 18.45 -7.41
N GLU A 150 -14.80 18.77 -6.15
CA GLU A 150 -15.66 19.89 -5.81
C GLU A 150 -15.02 21.23 -6.18
N LYS A 151 -13.70 21.31 -6.03
CA LYS A 151 -12.90 22.50 -6.37
C LYS A 151 -11.71 22.08 -7.21
N ALA A 152 -11.25 22.99 -8.06
CA ALA A 152 -10.01 22.78 -8.82
C ALA A 152 -8.86 22.52 -7.83
N PRO A 153 -7.99 21.52 -8.08
CA PRO A 153 -6.82 21.27 -7.26
C PRO A 153 -5.95 22.53 -7.13
N LEU A 154 -5.35 22.75 -5.96
CA LEU A 154 -4.56 23.96 -5.68
C LEU A 154 -3.45 24.23 -6.72
N ARG A 155 -2.91 23.17 -7.35
CA ARG A 155 -1.86 23.27 -8.38
C ARG A 155 -2.40 23.25 -9.81
N TYR A 156 -3.72 23.29 -10.00
CA TYR A 156 -4.33 23.16 -11.34
C TYR A 156 -3.82 24.21 -12.33
N TYR A 157 -3.51 25.40 -11.86
CA TYR A 157 -3.01 26.51 -12.69
C TYR A 157 -1.48 26.65 -12.66
N SER A 158 -0.76 25.69 -12.04
CA SER A 158 0.71 25.68 -12.06
C SER A 158 1.22 24.86 -13.23
N GLU A 159 2.41 25.21 -13.75
CA GLU A 159 3.09 24.46 -14.81
C GLU A 159 3.48 23.01 -14.37
N GLU A 160 3.49 22.76 -13.06
CA GLU A 160 3.79 21.45 -12.47
C GLU A 160 2.56 20.53 -12.33
N PHE A 161 1.36 21.00 -12.76
CA PHE A 161 0.17 20.15 -12.69
C PHE A 161 0.18 19.11 -13.80
N GLU A 162 0.55 17.92 -13.46
CA GLU A 162 0.37 16.74 -14.30
C GLU A 162 -1.06 16.21 -14.15
N GLY A 163 -1.95 16.72 -15.01
CA GLY A 163 -3.28 16.13 -15.18
C GLY A 163 -3.14 14.81 -15.92
N GLY A 164 -3.62 13.71 -15.34
CA GLY A 164 -3.42 12.45 -16.01
C GLY A 164 -4.32 11.31 -15.57
N LEU A 165 -4.49 10.38 -16.49
CA LEU A 165 -5.07 9.08 -16.21
C LEU A 165 -4.00 8.17 -15.62
N GLN A 166 -4.34 7.49 -14.53
CA GLN A 166 -3.53 6.39 -14.04
C GLN A 166 -4.01 5.11 -14.70
N LEU A 167 -3.13 4.50 -15.47
CA LEU A 167 -3.44 3.28 -16.21
C LEU A 167 -2.91 2.06 -15.47
N TYR A 168 -3.76 1.06 -15.33
CA TYR A 168 -3.42 -0.23 -14.74
C TYR A 168 -3.71 -1.31 -15.77
N SER A 169 -2.68 -2.07 -16.15
CA SER A 169 -2.85 -3.24 -17.01
C SER A 169 -3.03 -4.49 -16.14
N ALA A 170 -4.02 -5.32 -16.49
CA ALA A 170 -4.07 -6.68 -16.00
C ALA A 170 -3.04 -7.48 -16.80
N GLY A 171 -1.93 -7.86 -16.17
CA GLY A 171 -0.92 -8.74 -16.75
C GLY A 171 -1.41 -10.16 -16.85
#